data_6eb344845cb5db9f66abb548ad6132b4
#
_entry.id   6eb344845cb5db9f66abb548ad6132b4
#
_cell.length_a   1.000
_cell.length_b   1.000
_cell.length_c   1.000
_cell.angle_alpha   90.00
_cell.angle_beta   90.00
_cell.angle_gamma   90.00
#
_symmetry.space_group_name_H-M   'P 1'
#
loop_
_entity.id
_entity.type
_entity.pdbx_description
1 polymer ?
#
loop_
_entity_poly.entity_id
_entity_poly.type
_entity_poly.pdbx_seq_one_letter_code
_entity_poly.pdbx_strand_id
1 'polypeptide(L)'
;MAGTITVDVLSDGSKRYRSRYRDAGGRQHEKRFKRRVDAQHWLDEQTSAIVTQTWTAPERGRVTVEAWAEQWLAAQTGLKPSALYRYRSLLRAQLLPRWAQHRLADVTHAEVAAWVAQLVGSGLAPATVRQAHRVLALILTLAVRDGRIPRNPAAGVPLPRARRTEPRFLTREEVERLADAAGEYGDVVRLLAYTGLRFGEMAALRVRRVDFLRKRLTVAESATEVGGTVEYGTPKTHQQRTVPIPAVLVEPLSRRCEGKGRDDLVLTSPGGAVLRSGNFRRRFFDPAAKAAGLEDLSPHDLRHTAASLLVASGANVKAVQRMLGHASAAMTLDVYSGLFDDDLGALADRMDAAHQASVTRRHGT
;
A
#
# COMPACT_ATOMS: atom_id res chain seq x y z
N MET A 1 19.14 28.79 -31.08
CA MET A 1 18.85 28.28 -32.44
C MET A 1 17.68 29.07 -33.00
N ALA A 2 17.81 29.72 -34.14
CA ALA A 2 16.77 30.54 -34.72
C ALA A 2 15.86 29.67 -35.59
N GLY A 3 14.56 29.68 -35.31
CA GLY A 3 13.57 29.13 -36.22
C GLY A 3 13.32 30.10 -37.38
N THR A 4 12.77 29.63 -38.46
CA THR A 4 12.48 30.40 -39.66
C THR A 4 11.02 30.32 -40.06
N ILE A 5 10.46 31.41 -40.60
CA ILE A 5 9.13 31.46 -41.17
C ILE A 5 9.26 31.80 -42.65
N THR A 6 8.74 30.91 -43.50
CA THR A 6 8.67 31.13 -44.96
C THR A 6 7.21 31.25 -45.40
N VAL A 7 6.96 31.93 -46.51
CA VAL A 7 5.64 32.13 -47.08
C VAL A 7 5.51 31.24 -48.29
N ASP A 8 4.50 30.38 -48.31
CA ASP A 8 4.11 29.59 -49.48
C ASP A 8 2.84 30.27 -50.10
N VAL A 9 2.84 30.53 -51.37
CA VAL A 9 1.66 30.98 -52.09
C VAL A 9 1.04 29.75 -52.78
N LEU A 10 -0.23 29.50 -52.49
CA LEU A 10 -0.98 28.40 -53.10
C LEU A 10 -1.50 28.76 -54.47
N SER A 11 -1.96 27.77 -55.26
CA SER A 11 -2.46 27.96 -56.62
C SER A 11 -3.73 28.87 -56.70
N ASP A 12 -4.44 29.00 -55.58
CA ASP A 12 -5.60 29.90 -55.42
C ASP A 12 -5.23 31.33 -55.00
N GLY A 13 -3.92 31.67 -54.95
CA GLY A 13 -3.38 32.97 -54.50
C GLY A 13 -3.35 33.14 -52.97
N SER A 14 -3.84 32.19 -52.17
CA SER A 14 -3.82 32.31 -50.73
C SER A 14 -2.42 32.08 -50.18
N LYS A 15 -2.05 32.78 -49.09
CA LYS A 15 -0.75 32.66 -48.43
C LYS A 15 -0.82 31.68 -47.26
N ARG A 16 0.19 30.81 -47.14
CA ARG A 16 0.45 29.97 -45.97
C ARG A 16 1.82 30.32 -45.39
N TYR A 17 1.90 30.34 -44.08
CA TYR A 17 3.14 30.63 -43.33
C TYR A 17 3.70 29.33 -42.77
N ARG A 18 4.87 28.90 -43.22
CA ARG A 18 5.54 27.67 -42.80
C ARG A 18 6.60 28.04 -41.78
N SER A 19 6.39 27.65 -40.53
CA SER A 19 7.37 27.78 -39.46
C SER A 19 8.21 26.51 -39.36
N ARG A 20 9.51 26.68 -39.20
CA ARG A 20 10.49 25.60 -39.05
C ARG A 20 11.39 25.87 -37.88
N TYR A 21 11.72 24.83 -37.11
CA TYR A 21 12.79 24.85 -36.12
C TYR A 21 13.52 23.52 -36.10
N ARG A 22 14.68 23.48 -35.44
CA ARG A 22 15.40 22.21 -35.16
C ARG A 22 15.37 21.95 -33.67
N ASP A 23 15.11 20.71 -33.31
CA ASP A 23 15.19 20.25 -31.91
C ASP A 23 16.67 20.10 -31.45
N ALA A 24 16.88 19.75 -30.18
CA ALA A 24 18.21 19.55 -29.60
C ALA A 24 19.00 18.42 -30.27
N GLY A 25 18.31 17.46 -30.93
CA GLY A 25 18.90 16.37 -31.72
C GLY A 25 19.19 16.76 -33.16
N GLY A 26 18.95 18.02 -33.58
CA GLY A 26 19.17 18.51 -34.93
C GLY A 26 18.04 18.19 -35.93
N ARG A 27 17.00 17.46 -35.54
CA ARG A 27 15.85 17.10 -36.39
C ARG A 27 15.01 18.34 -36.65
N GLN A 28 14.61 18.52 -37.93
CA GLN A 28 13.76 19.63 -38.36
C GLN A 28 12.29 19.29 -38.15
N HIS A 29 11.56 20.25 -37.56
CA HIS A 29 10.10 20.22 -37.38
C HIS A 29 9.49 21.39 -38.14
N GLU A 30 8.33 21.16 -38.76
CA GLU A 30 7.62 22.23 -39.47
C GLU A 30 6.11 22.16 -39.23
N LYS A 31 5.46 23.33 -39.27
CA LYS A 31 4.00 23.45 -39.24
C LYS A 31 3.57 24.64 -40.10
N ARG A 32 2.41 24.52 -40.78
CA ARG A 32 1.84 25.54 -41.66
C ARG A 32 0.65 26.20 -41.03
N PHE A 33 0.57 27.53 -41.20
CA PHE A 33 -0.46 28.37 -40.60
C PHE A 33 -1.11 29.25 -41.64
N LYS A 34 -2.35 29.68 -41.38
CA LYS A 34 -3.08 30.67 -42.25
C LYS A 34 -2.58 32.09 -41.98
N ARG A 35 -2.16 32.40 -40.75
CA ARG A 35 -1.75 33.74 -40.33
C ARG A 35 -0.30 33.73 -39.87
N ARG A 36 0.41 34.79 -40.17
CA ARG A 36 1.85 34.95 -39.76
C ARG A 36 2.01 35.02 -38.23
N VAL A 37 1.06 35.65 -37.55
CA VAL A 37 1.07 35.78 -36.08
C VAL A 37 1.02 34.39 -35.41
N ASP A 38 0.13 33.51 -35.92
CA ASP A 38 0.00 32.14 -35.36
C ASP A 38 1.28 31.31 -35.60
N ALA A 39 1.93 31.55 -36.77
CA ALA A 39 3.20 30.94 -37.13
C ALA A 39 4.34 31.39 -36.19
N GLN A 40 4.39 32.68 -35.84
CA GLN A 40 5.36 33.25 -34.93
C GLN A 40 5.15 32.76 -33.50
N HIS A 41 3.93 32.83 -33.00
CA HIS A 41 3.60 32.32 -31.64
C HIS A 41 4.02 30.87 -31.46
N TRP A 42 3.66 30.00 -32.44
CA TRP A 42 4.06 28.62 -32.37
C TRP A 42 5.58 28.44 -32.34
N LEU A 43 6.33 29.23 -33.14
CA LEU A 43 7.78 29.16 -33.19
C LEU A 43 8.41 29.61 -31.87
N ASP A 44 7.88 30.66 -31.27
CA ASP A 44 8.34 31.22 -30.00
C ASP A 44 8.09 30.21 -28.86
N GLU A 45 6.90 29.55 -28.83
CA GLU A 45 6.58 28.48 -27.88
C GLU A 45 7.58 27.34 -28.00
N GLN A 46 7.84 26.83 -29.23
CA GLN A 46 8.77 25.71 -29.42
C GLN A 46 10.19 26.07 -29.03
N THR A 47 10.66 27.29 -29.39
CA THR A 47 12.00 27.77 -29.06
C THR A 47 12.14 27.93 -27.54
N SER A 48 11.15 28.51 -26.89
CA SER A 48 11.11 28.63 -25.42
C SER A 48 11.15 27.26 -24.75
N ALA A 49 10.35 26.32 -25.23
CA ALA A 49 10.32 24.95 -24.69
C ALA A 49 11.68 24.24 -24.84
N ILE A 50 12.41 24.45 -25.95
CA ILE A 50 13.76 23.91 -26.16
C ILE A 50 14.75 24.54 -25.16
N VAL A 51 14.70 25.84 -24.98
CA VAL A 51 15.58 26.58 -24.06
C VAL A 51 15.33 26.15 -22.61
N THR A 52 14.09 25.99 -22.23
CA THR A 52 13.69 25.55 -20.88
C THR A 52 13.77 24.04 -20.67
N GLN A 53 14.25 23.28 -21.67
CA GLN A 53 14.33 21.80 -21.66
C GLN A 53 12.98 21.10 -21.41
N THR A 54 11.88 21.75 -21.70
CA THR A 54 10.50 21.20 -21.59
C THR A 54 9.96 20.72 -22.92
N TRP A 55 10.74 20.86 -24.00
CA TRP A 55 10.33 20.44 -25.33
C TRP A 55 10.26 18.91 -25.43
N THR A 56 9.16 18.41 -26.01
CA THR A 56 8.96 16.99 -26.30
C THR A 56 8.60 16.81 -27.77
N ALA A 57 9.16 15.77 -28.40
CA ALA A 57 8.84 15.47 -29.79
C ALA A 57 7.36 15.10 -29.93
N PRO A 58 6.56 15.79 -30.78
CA PRO A 58 5.12 15.57 -30.89
C PRO A 58 4.74 14.13 -31.22
N GLU A 59 5.60 13.41 -31.96
CA GLU A 59 5.35 12.01 -32.33
C GLU A 59 5.46 11.06 -31.12
N ARG A 60 6.31 11.36 -30.14
CA ARG A 60 6.47 10.55 -28.93
C ARG A 60 5.23 10.55 -28.04
N GLY A 61 4.48 11.64 -28.04
CA GLY A 61 3.24 11.76 -27.27
C GLY A 61 2.00 11.10 -27.93
N ARG A 62 2.13 10.57 -29.17
CA ARG A 62 1.02 9.93 -29.89
C ARG A 62 0.70 8.52 -29.42
N VAL A 63 1.56 7.90 -28.64
CA VAL A 63 1.30 6.59 -28.05
C VAL A 63 0.07 6.65 -27.15
N THR A 64 -0.77 5.63 -27.18
CA THR A 64 -1.97 5.54 -26.33
C THR A 64 -1.58 5.26 -24.87
N VAL A 65 -2.47 5.68 -23.96
CA VAL A 65 -2.31 5.40 -22.52
C VAL A 65 -2.26 3.89 -22.27
N GLU A 66 -3.03 3.07 -22.98
CA GLU A 66 -3.02 1.62 -22.87
C GLU A 66 -1.67 1.04 -23.24
N ALA A 67 -1.17 1.31 -24.44
CA ALA A 67 0.12 0.80 -24.89
C ALA A 67 1.28 1.25 -23.98
N TRP A 68 1.20 2.47 -23.46
CA TRP A 68 2.19 2.99 -22.53
C TRP A 68 2.09 2.38 -21.13
N ALA A 69 0.87 2.12 -20.64
CA ALA A 69 0.63 1.43 -19.38
C ALA A 69 1.14 -0.01 -19.41
N GLU A 70 1.02 -0.71 -20.53
CA GLU A 70 1.61 -2.04 -20.71
C GLU A 70 3.14 -2.00 -20.60
N GLN A 71 3.79 -1.06 -21.27
CA GLN A 71 5.24 -0.86 -21.18
C GLN A 71 5.67 -0.51 -19.75
N TRP A 72 4.94 0.41 -19.09
CA TRP A 72 5.17 0.77 -17.70
C TRP A 72 5.04 -0.45 -16.77
N LEU A 73 4.01 -1.29 -16.98
CA LEU A 73 3.76 -2.47 -16.16
C LEU A 73 4.84 -3.54 -16.36
N ALA A 74 5.30 -3.76 -17.61
CA ALA A 74 6.38 -4.67 -17.92
C ALA A 74 7.72 -4.26 -17.30
N ALA A 75 7.96 -2.95 -17.14
CA ALA A 75 9.16 -2.42 -16.51
C ALA A 75 9.18 -2.57 -14.97
N GLN A 76 8.10 -3.07 -14.35
CA GLN A 76 8.01 -3.23 -12.90
C GLN A 76 8.68 -4.52 -12.40
N THR A 77 10.00 -4.58 -12.42
CA THR A 77 10.77 -5.79 -12.06
C THR A 77 10.90 -6.04 -10.56
N GLY A 78 10.75 -5.01 -9.72
CA GLY A 78 10.95 -5.08 -8.26
C GLY A 78 9.67 -5.23 -7.44
N LEU A 79 8.50 -5.36 -8.07
CA LEU A 79 7.23 -5.45 -7.36
C LEU A 79 6.93 -6.87 -6.90
N LYS A 80 6.35 -7.00 -5.69
CA LYS A 80 5.76 -8.26 -5.24
C LYS A 80 4.58 -8.65 -6.15
N PRO A 81 4.33 -9.97 -6.37
CA PRO A 81 3.22 -10.45 -7.21
C PRO A 81 1.86 -9.83 -6.85
N SER A 82 1.57 -9.64 -5.55
CA SER A 82 0.35 -9.00 -5.08
C SER A 82 0.21 -7.52 -5.49
N ALA A 83 1.31 -6.78 -5.51
CA ALA A 83 1.30 -5.39 -5.96
C ALA A 83 1.08 -5.30 -7.48
N LEU A 84 1.74 -6.18 -8.24
CA LEU A 84 1.57 -6.27 -9.69
C LEU A 84 0.13 -6.66 -10.06
N TYR A 85 -0.44 -7.66 -9.37
CA TYR A 85 -1.83 -8.07 -9.56
C TYR A 85 -2.79 -6.90 -9.27
N ARG A 86 -2.55 -6.15 -8.19
CA ARG A 86 -3.35 -4.97 -7.85
C ARG A 86 -3.27 -3.87 -8.90
N TYR A 87 -2.09 -3.61 -9.45
CA TYR A 87 -1.94 -2.64 -10.54
C TYR A 87 -2.69 -3.08 -11.79
N ARG A 88 -2.58 -4.37 -12.18
CA ARG A 88 -3.37 -4.93 -13.30
C ARG A 88 -4.87 -4.80 -13.07
N SER A 89 -5.34 -5.08 -11.86
CA SER A 89 -6.75 -4.94 -11.50
C SER A 89 -7.25 -3.50 -11.62
N LEU A 90 -6.48 -2.53 -11.10
CA LEU A 90 -6.81 -1.10 -11.19
C LEU A 90 -6.77 -0.60 -12.63
N LEU A 91 -5.78 -1.03 -13.42
CA LEU A 91 -5.72 -0.71 -14.85
C LEU A 91 -7.00 -1.16 -15.55
N ARG A 92 -7.34 -2.44 -15.44
CA ARG A 92 -8.51 -3.02 -16.13
C ARG A 92 -9.83 -2.42 -15.68
N ALA A 93 -10.01 -2.25 -14.35
CA ALA A 93 -11.30 -1.87 -13.81
C ALA A 93 -11.54 -0.35 -13.81
N GLN A 94 -10.50 0.47 -13.69
CA GLN A 94 -10.67 1.90 -13.45
C GLN A 94 -10.02 2.80 -14.50
N LEU A 95 -8.84 2.44 -15.02
CA LEU A 95 -8.10 3.31 -15.93
C LEU A 95 -8.47 3.07 -17.40
N LEU A 96 -8.31 1.85 -17.87
CA LEU A 96 -8.48 1.53 -19.30
C LEU A 96 -9.89 1.83 -19.83
N PRO A 97 -10.99 1.65 -19.08
CA PRO A 97 -12.31 2.02 -19.58
C PRO A 97 -12.43 3.49 -19.97
N ARG A 98 -11.64 4.38 -19.35
CA ARG A 98 -11.64 5.82 -19.67
C ARG A 98 -10.49 6.22 -20.58
N TRP A 99 -9.29 5.68 -20.37
CA TRP A 99 -8.06 6.24 -20.91
C TRP A 99 -7.41 5.41 -22.03
N ALA A 100 -7.85 4.17 -22.29
CA ALA A 100 -7.14 3.25 -23.19
C ALA A 100 -6.75 3.90 -24.52
N GLN A 101 -7.69 4.52 -25.20
CA GLN A 101 -7.51 5.10 -26.53
C GLN A 101 -6.98 6.55 -26.53
N HIS A 102 -6.86 7.19 -25.37
CA HIS A 102 -6.30 8.53 -25.29
C HIS A 102 -4.80 8.51 -25.58
N ARG A 103 -4.34 9.45 -26.40
CA ARG A 103 -2.90 9.67 -26.57
C ARG A 103 -2.34 10.34 -25.31
N LEU A 104 -1.12 10.04 -24.95
CA LEU A 104 -0.46 10.67 -23.79
C LEU A 104 -0.47 12.20 -23.88
N ALA A 105 -0.24 12.74 -25.08
CA ALA A 105 -0.21 14.19 -25.32
C ALA A 105 -1.58 14.87 -25.17
N ASP A 106 -2.67 14.11 -25.32
CA ASP A 106 -4.04 14.66 -25.28
C ASP A 106 -4.65 14.61 -23.87
N VAL A 107 -4.00 13.94 -22.91
CA VAL A 107 -4.47 13.86 -21.52
C VAL A 107 -4.27 15.21 -20.83
N THR A 108 -5.35 15.83 -20.39
CA THR A 108 -5.33 17.13 -19.71
C THR A 108 -5.56 17.02 -18.20
N HIS A 109 -5.11 18.01 -17.44
CA HIS A 109 -5.37 18.10 -16.00
C HIS A 109 -6.87 18.13 -15.68
N ALA A 110 -7.64 18.87 -16.45
CA ALA A 110 -9.10 18.99 -16.28
C ALA A 110 -9.81 17.65 -16.46
N GLU A 111 -9.41 16.86 -17.47
CA GLU A 111 -9.99 15.52 -17.70
C GLU A 111 -9.62 14.54 -16.59
N VAL A 112 -8.38 14.59 -16.04
CA VAL A 112 -8.01 13.76 -14.90
C VAL A 112 -8.82 14.15 -13.66
N ALA A 113 -9.03 15.43 -13.40
CA ALA A 113 -9.88 15.90 -12.31
C ALA A 113 -11.35 15.46 -12.49
N ALA A 114 -11.90 15.57 -13.69
CA ALA A 114 -13.25 15.11 -14.00
C ALA A 114 -13.39 13.58 -13.83
N TRP A 115 -12.39 12.81 -14.27
CA TRP A 115 -12.37 11.35 -14.05
C TRP A 115 -12.34 10.98 -12.56
N VAL A 116 -11.53 11.66 -11.74
CA VAL A 116 -11.53 11.46 -10.29
C VAL A 116 -12.91 11.76 -9.69
N ALA A 117 -13.56 12.86 -10.11
CA ALA A 117 -14.92 13.20 -9.68
C ALA A 117 -15.93 12.12 -10.09
N GLN A 118 -15.83 11.57 -11.30
CA GLN A 118 -16.66 10.47 -11.78
C GLN A 118 -16.48 9.20 -10.94
N LEU A 119 -15.25 8.83 -10.59
CA LEU A 119 -14.97 7.69 -9.73
C LEU A 119 -15.57 7.86 -8.32
N VAL A 120 -15.52 9.07 -7.77
CA VAL A 120 -16.20 9.40 -6.51
C VAL A 120 -17.72 9.29 -6.65
N GLY A 121 -18.28 9.86 -7.70
CA GLY A 121 -19.72 9.83 -7.98
C GLY A 121 -20.27 8.43 -8.24
N SER A 122 -19.44 7.49 -8.71
CA SER A 122 -19.81 6.07 -8.85
C SER A 122 -19.82 5.28 -7.53
N GLY A 123 -19.57 5.94 -6.40
CA GLY A 123 -19.59 5.30 -5.07
C GLY A 123 -18.31 4.52 -4.69
N LEU A 124 -17.23 4.66 -5.46
CA LEU A 124 -15.96 4.02 -5.11
C LEU A 124 -15.38 4.57 -3.81
N ALA A 125 -14.89 3.69 -2.96
CA ALA A 125 -14.24 4.07 -1.72
C ALA A 125 -13.06 5.05 -1.97
N PRO A 126 -12.89 6.11 -1.15
CA PRO A 126 -11.83 7.09 -1.30
C PRO A 126 -10.43 6.49 -1.47
N ALA A 127 -10.11 5.41 -0.74
CA ALA A 127 -8.85 4.71 -0.86
C ALA A 127 -8.65 4.09 -2.26
N THR A 128 -9.71 3.56 -2.88
CA THR A 128 -9.65 2.98 -4.23
C THR A 128 -9.44 4.06 -5.28
N VAL A 129 -10.17 5.20 -5.17
CA VAL A 129 -10.00 6.36 -6.06
C VAL A 129 -8.57 6.88 -6.01
N ARG A 130 -8.02 7.08 -4.80
CA ARG A 130 -6.63 7.53 -4.61
C ARG A 130 -5.62 6.56 -5.22
N GLN A 131 -5.87 5.25 -5.14
CA GLN A 131 -4.98 4.26 -5.73
C GLN A 131 -5.07 4.22 -7.26
N ALA A 132 -6.28 4.33 -7.83
CA ALA A 132 -6.45 4.44 -9.27
C ALA A 132 -5.73 5.69 -9.81
N HIS A 133 -5.93 6.84 -9.20
CA HIS A 133 -5.21 8.07 -9.54
C HIS A 133 -3.70 7.90 -9.42
N ARG A 134 -3.20 7.27 -8.34
CA ARG A 134 -1.76 7.03 -8.15
C ARG A 134 -1.17 6.20 -9.30
N VAL A 135 -1.87 5.16 -9.76
CA VAL A 135 -1.40 4.34 -10.88
C VAL A 135 -1.31 5.17 -12.16
N LEU A 136 -2.32 5.95 -12.48
CA LEU A 136 -2.29 6.87 -13.63
C LEU A 136 -1.13 7.87 -13.51
N ALA A 137 -0.96 8.47 -12.33
CA ALA A 137 0.12 9.42 -12.08
C ALA A 137 1.52 8.80 -12.26
N LEU A 138 1.71 7.54 -11.85
CA LEU A 138 2.98 6.81 -12.04
C LEU A 138 3.27 6.54 -13.53
N ILE A 139 2.25 6.13 -14.30
CA ILE A 139 2.35 5.90 -15.74
C ILE A 139 2.73 7.20 -16.47
N LEU A 140 2.05 8.30 -16.14
CA LEU A 140 2.32 9.60 -16.72
C LEU A 140 3.66 10.20 -16.25
N THR A 141 4.09 9.91 -15.02
CA THR A 141 5.44 10.30 -14.56
C THR A 141 6.54 9.61 -15.38
N LEU A 142 6.36 8.32 -15.72
CA LEU A 142 7.30 7.65 -16.61
C LEU A 142 7.28 8.28 -18.01
N ALA A 143 6.11 8.68 -18.50
CA ALA A 143 6.00 9.37 -19.80
C ALA A 143 6.73 10.73 -19.82
N VAL A 144 6.70 11.46 -18.70
CA VAL A 144 7.50 12.69 -18.55
C VAL A 144 9.00 12.37 -18.55
N ARG A 145 9.44 11.38 -17.79
CA ARG A 145 10.85 10.97 -17.73
C ARG A 145 11.39 10.48 -19.07
N ASP A 146 10.53 9.83 -19.87
CA ASP A 146 10.88 9.36 -21.22
C ASP A 146 10.72 10.46 -22.30
N GLY A 147 10.41 11.70 -21.91
CA GLY A 147 10.25 12.83 -22.84
C GLY A 147 9.10 12.67 -23.83
N ARG A 148 7.98 12.02 -23.43
CA ARG A 148 6.76 11.88 -24.23
C ARG A 148 5.77 13.00 -24.01
N ILE A 149 5.70 13.51 -22.79
CA ILE A 149 4.89 14.65 -22.40
C ILE A 149 5.73 15.59 -21.51
N PRO A 150 5.51 16.91 -21.57
CA PRO A 150 6.34 17.88 -20.86
C PRO A 150 6.09 17.91 -19.35
N ARG A 151 4.91 17.55 -18.90
CA ARG A 151 4.49 17.57 -17.49
C ARG A 151 3.46 16.48 -17.22
N ASN A 152 3.34 16.09 -15.96
CA ASN A 152 2.33 15.09 -15.56
C ASN A 152 0.96 15.76 -15.30
N PRO A 153 -0.06 15.53 -16.14
CA PRO A 153 -1.38 16.15 -15.96
C PRO A 153 -2.14 15.63 -14.73
N ALA A 154 -1.72 14.51 -14.14
CA ALA A 154 -2.32 14.00 -12.90
C ALA A 154 -1.73 14.68 -11.63
N ALA A 155 -0.67 15.47 -11.74
CA ALA A 155 -0.10 16.15 -10.59
C ALA A 155 -1.03 17.25 -10.07
N GLY A 156 -1.17 17.34 -8.73
CA GLY A 156 -1.97 18.40 -8.08
C GLY A 156 -3.48 18.23 -8.17
N VAL A 157 -3.99 17.13 -8.74
CA VAL A 157 -5.44 16.87 -8.79
C VAL A 157 -5.96 16.64 -7.36
N PRO A 158 -7.01 17.36 -6.93
CA PRO A 158 -7.64 17.16 -5.64
C PRO A 158 -8.19 15.75 -5.50
N LEU A 159 -7.88 15.08 -4.39
CA LEU A 159 -8.30 13.69 -4.14
C LEU A 159 -9.21 13.61 -2.91
N PRO A 160 -10.20 12.71 -2.92
CA PRO A 160 -11.08 12.53 -1.77
C PRO A 160 -10.27 12.16 -0.53
N ARG A 161 -10.65 12.72 0.63
CA ARG A 161 -10.00 12.40 1.91
C ARG A 161 -10.32 10.95 2.28
N ALA A 162 -9.28 10.16 2.57
CA ALA A 162 -9.48 8.87 3.21
C ALA A 162 -9.93 9.12 4.66
N ARG A 163 -11.08 8.58 5.04
CA ARG A 163 -11.44 8.56 6.47
C ARG A 163 -10.44 7.65 7.18
N ARG A 164 -9.71 8.18 8.13
CA ARG A 164 -9.01 7.34 9.11
C ARG A 164 -10.10 6.76 10.02
N THR A 165 -10.32 5.48 9.94
CA THR A 165 -11.08 4.76 10.97
C THR A 165 -10.12 4.62 12.15
N GLU A 166 -10.53 5.03 13.32
CA GLU A 166 -9.74 4.80 14.53
C GLU A 166 -9.60 3.30 14.75
N PRO A 167 -8.40 2.82 15.09
CA PRO A 167 -8.20 1.40 15.39
C PRO A 167 -9.09 1.00 16.58
N ARG A 168 -9.80 -0.11 16.44
CA ARG A 168 -10.52 -0.70 17.57
C ARG A 168 -9.57 -1.61 18.34
N PHE A 169 -9.53 -1.44 19.64
CA PHE A 169 -8.75 -2.27 20.56
C PHE A 169 -9.72 -3.10 21.40
N LEU A 170 -9.52 -4.40 21.41
CA LEU A 170 -10.31 -5.30 22.23
C LEU A 170 -9.70 -5.44 23.62
N THR A 171 -10.55 -5.59 24.63
CA THR A 171 -10.12 -6.05 25.95
C THR A 171 -9.76 -7.55 25.89
N ARG A 172 -9.16 -8.09 26.94
CA ARG A 172 -8.86 -9.53 27.03
C ARG A 172 -10.12 -10.37 27.00
N GLU A 173 -11.15 -9.92 27.72
CA GLU A 173 -12.45 -10.56 27.79
C GLU A 173 -13.16 -10.57 26.43
N GLU A 174 -13.03 -9.49 25.64
CA GLU A 174 -13.56 -9.41 24.30
C GLU A 174 -12.81 -10.35 23.34
N VAL A 175 -11.49 -10.48 23.50
CA VAL A 175 -10.68 -11.45 22.71
C VAL A 175 -11.15 -12.87 22.99
N GLU A 176 -11.36 -13.24 24.27
CA GLU A 176 -11.78 -14.58 24.63
C GLU A 176 -13.20 -14.87 24.14
N ARG A 177 -14.16 -13.93 24.32
CA ARG A 177 -15.51 -14.07 23.76
C ARG A 177 -15.50 -14.30 22.24
N LEU A 178 -14.67 -13.53 21.52
CA LEU A 178 -14.51 -13.68 20.07
C LEU A 178 -13.91 -15.03 19.71
N ALA A 179 -12.90 -15.47 20.47
CA ALA A 179 -12.25 -16.76 20.26
C ALA A 179 -13.21 -17.93 20.51
N ASP A 180 -14.00 -17.86 21.55
CA ASP A 180 -15.00 -18.90 21.88
C ASP A 180 -16.09 -18.95 20.81
N ALA A 181 -16.57 -17.80 20.34
CA ALA A 181 -17.52 -17.70 19.24
C ALA A 181 -16.97 -18.21 17.89
N ALA A 182 -15.64 -18.14 17.69
CA ALA A 182 -14.97 -18.66 16.49
C ALA A 182 -14.79 -20.19 16.51
N GLY A 183 -15.15 -20.87 17.59
CA GLY A 183 -15.14 -22.34 17.71
C GLY A 183 -13.75 -22.93 17.42
N GLU A 184 -13.66 -23.82 16.47
CA GLU A 184 -12.40 -24.48 16.09
C GLU A 184 -11.28 -23.51 15.68
N TYR A 185 -11.63 -22.28 15.28
CA TYR A 185 -10.67 -21.22 14.92
C TYR A 185 -10.41 -20.20 16.03
N GLY A 186 -10.84 -20.46 17.25
CA GLY A 186 -10.53 -19.63 18.41
C GLY A 186 -9.04 -19.47 18.64
N ASP A 187 -8.25 -20.51 18.36
CA ASP A 187 -6.78 -20.45 18.43
C ASP A 187 -6.18 -19.45 17.45
N VAL A 188 -6.78 -19.26 16.27
CA VAL A 188 -6.37 -18.25 15.27
C VAL A 188 -6.63 -16.85 15.81
N VAL A 189 -7.78 -16.63 16.43
CA VAL A 189 -8.15 -15.35 17.05
C VAL A 189 -7.16 -15.01 18.17
N ARG A 190 -6.94 -15.93 19.10
CA ARG A 190 -6.00 -15.76 20.22
C ARG A 190 -4.57 -15.50 19.71
N LEU A 191 -4.12 -16.30 18.73
CA LEU A 191 -2.78 -16.14 18.17
C LEU A 191 -2.58 -14.74 17.56
N LEU A 192 -3.53 -14.25 16.77
CA LEU A 192 -3.46 -12.92 16.17
C LEU A 192 -3.52 -11.81 17.24
N ALA A 193 -4.42 -11.92 18.22
CA ALA A 193 -4.64 -10.93 19.27
C ALA A 193 -3.49 -10.84 20.28
N TYR A 194 -2.80 -11.94 20.57
CA TYR A 194 -1.73 -11.95 21.56
C TYR A 194 -0.32 -11.86 20.97
N THR A 195 -0.14 -12.10 19.66
CA THR A 195 1.18 -12.05 19.02
C THR A 195 1.32 -10.89 18.03
N GLY A 196 0.21 -10.31 17.57
CA GLY A 196 0.19 -9.25 16.58
C GLY A 196 0.72 -9.68 15.20
N LEU A 197 0.71 -10.97 14.88
CA LEU A 197 1.03 -11.46 13.54
C LEU A 197 0.09 -10.87 12.49
N ARG A 198 0.62 -10.57 11.31
CA ARG A 198 -0.26 -10.34 10.17
C ARG A 198 -0.93 -11.64 9.76
N PHE A 199 -2.15 -11.59 9.26
CA PHE A 199 -2.88 -12.78 8.85
C PHE A 199 -2.06 -13.69 7.92
N GLY A 200 -1.40 -13.13 6.91
CA GLY A 200 -0.56 -13.91 6.01
C GLY A 200 0.69 -14.52 6.66
N GLU A 201 1.23 -13.89 7.70
CA GLU A 201 2.35 -14.43 8.49
C GLU A 201 1.90 -15.63 9.34
N MET A 202 0.72 -15.51 9.95
CA MET A 202 0.07 -16.59 10.68
C MET A 202 -0.27 -17.77 9.75
N ALA A 203 -0.88 -17.50 8.59
CA ALA A 203 -1.25 -18.52 7.63
C ALA A 203 -0.04 -19.26 7.02
N ALA A 204 1.14 -18.65 7.00
CA ALA A 204 2.40 -19.26 6.54
C ALA A 204 3.22 -19.91 7.67
N LEU A 205 2.72 -19.89 8.92
CA LEU A 205 3.47 -20.41 10.06
C LEU A 205 3.63 -21.92 9.97
N ARG A 206 4.89 -22.41 9.95
CA ARG A 206 5.23 -23.82 9.89
C ARG A 206 5.65 -24.35 11.26
N VAL A 207 5.44 -25.66 11.50
CA VAL A 207 5.77 -26.35 12.76
C VAL A 207 7.23 -26.09 13.17
N ARG A 208 8.20 -26.19 12.27
CA ARG A 208 9.63 -25.91 12.54
C ARG A 208 9.94 -24.49 13.03
N ARG A 209 8.99 -23.57 12.90
CA ARG A 209 9.13 -22.17 13.30
C ARG A 209 8.55 -21.88 14.69
N VAL A 210 8.02 -22.88 15.37
CA VAL A 210 7.49 -22.79 16.72
C VAL A 210 8.46 -23.52 17.67
N ASP A 211 9.04 -22.76 18.60
CA ASP A 211 9.90 -23.30 19.67
C ASP A 211 9.11 -23.25 20.98
N PHE A 212 8.53 -24.37 21.36
CA PHE A 212 7.73 -24.50 22.58
C PHE A 212 8.58 -24.41 23.85
N LEU A 213 9.83 -24.90 23.82
CA LEU A 213 10.72 -24.85 24.98
C LEU A 213 11.11 -23.40 25.31
N ARG A 214 11.45 -22.59 24.30
CA ARG A 214 11.77 -21.18 24.48
C ARG A 214 10.53 -20.27 24.42
N LYS A 215 9.34 -20.82 24.21
CA LYS A 215 8.08 -20.10 24.03
C LYS A 215 8.20 -18.97 23.00
N ARG A 216 8.67 -19.30 21.80
CA ARG A 216 8.91 -18.33 20.72
C ARG A 216 8.48 -18.91 19.37
N LEU A 217 8.01 -18.02 18.49
CA LEU A 217 7.82 -18.34 17.08
C LEU A 217 8.67 -17.41 16.21
N THR A 218 9.09 -17.92 15.05
CA THR A 218 9.88 -17.17 14.08
C THR A 218 9.03 -16.85 12.87
N VAL A 219 8.80 -15.57 12.61
CA VAL A 219 8.12 -15.07 11.42
C VAL A 219 9.15 -14.94 10.31
N ALA A 220 9.11 -15.85 9.34
CA ALA A 220 10.05 -15.91 8.23
C ALA A 220 9.36 -15.79 6.86
N GLU A 221 8.08 -16.15 6.79
CA GLU A 221 7.30 -16.22 5.56
C GLU A 221 5.94 -15.53 5.74
N SER A 222 5.29 -15.23 4.63
CA SER A 222 3.91 -14.73 4.59
C SER A 222 3.21 -15.32 3.37
N ALA A 223 2.02 -15.86 3.57
CA ALA A 223 1.13 -16.32 2.52
C ALA A 223 0.22 -15.18 2.07
N THR A 224 0.16 -14.95 0.76
CA THR A 224 -0.68 -13.90 0.17
C THR A 224 -1.47 -14.48 -1.00
N GLU A 225 -2.78 -14.25 -1.03
CA GLU A 225 -3.59 -14.66 -2.16
C GLU A 225 -3.43 -13.67 -3.33
N VAL A 226 -3.11 -14.18 -4.49
CA VAL A 226 -2.90 -13.42 -5.72
C VAL A 226 -3.63 -14.14 -6.87
N GLY A 227 -4.71 -13.57 -7.37
CA GLY A 227 -5.45 -14.12 -8.50
C GLY A 227 -6.01 -15.53 -8.26
N GLY A 228 -6.38 -15.87 -7.02
CA GLY A 228 -6.91 -17.19 -6.66
C GLY A 228 -5.85 -18.23 -6.27
N THR A 229 -4.56 -17.93 -6.46
CA THR A 229 -3.43 -18.77 -5.99
C THR A 229 -2.81 -18.18 -4.72
N VAL A 230 -2.14 -19.02 -3.93
CA VAL A 230 -1.42 -18.58 -2.74
C VAL A 230 0.06 -18.52 -3.05
N GLU A 231 0.61 -17.32 -2.91
CA GLU A 231 2.04 -17.05 -3.05
C GLU A 231 2.69 -16.96 -1.68
N TYR A 232 3.77 -17.71 -1.47
CA TYR A 232 4.61 -17.62 -0.29
C TYR A 232 5.79 -16.69 -0.58
N GLY A 233 6.04 -15.77 0.32
CA GLY A 233 7.16 -14.83 0.18
C GLY A 233 7.66 -14.31 1.50
N THR A 234 8.71 -13.49 1.46
CA THR A 234 9.22 -12.82 2.65
C THR A 234 8.17 -11.89 3.27
N PRO A 235 8.17 -11.70 4.60
CA PRO A 235 7.32 -10.72 5.26
C PRO A 235 7.42 -9.34 4.59
N LYS A 236 6.44 -8.47 4.81
CA LYS A 236 6.37 -7.16 4.16
C LYS A 236 7.60 -6.28 4.40
N THR A 237 8.29 -6.49 5.51
CA THR A 237 9.53 -5.77 5.88
C THR A 237 10.82 -6.48 5.45
N HIS A 238 10.73 -7.61 4.73
CA HIS A 238 11.87 -8.44 4.31
C HIS A 238 12.78 -8.95 5.45
N GLN A 239 12.37 -8.80 6.71
CA GLN A 239 13.13 -9.21 7.89
C GLN A 239 12.43 -10.34 8.63
N GLN A 240 13.20 -11.34 9.03
CA GLN A 240 12.73 -12.32 9.99
C GLN A 240 12.69 -11.69 11.37
N ARG A 241 11.70 -12.09 12.17
CA ARG A 241 11.61 -11.68 13.57
C ARG A 241 11.12 -12.81 14.45
N THR A 242 11.50 -12.74 15.70
CA THR A 242 11.02 -13.66 16.74
C THR A 242 9.95 -12.97 17.56
N VAL A 243 8.87 -13.69 17.83
CA VAL A 243 7.71 -13.23 18.61
C VAL A 243 7.54 -14.17 19.80
N PRO A 244 7.41 -13.67 21.04
CA PRO A 244 7.15 -14.51 22.20
C PRO A 244 5.75 -15.13 22.13
N ILE A 245 5.59 -16.34 22.66
CA ILE A 245 4.34 -17.06 22.78
C ILE A 245 3.88 -16.94 24.23
N PRO A 246 2.79 -16.24 24.54
CA PRO A 246 2.17 -16.27 25.86
C PRO A 246 1.79 -17.69 26.26
N ALA A 247 1.83 -18.00 27.57
CA ALA A 247 1.57 -19.36 28.08
C ALA A 247 0.21 -19.92 27.63
N VAL A 248 -0.81 -19.07 27.52
CA VAL A 248 -2.17 -19.42 27.08
C VAL A 248 -2.21 -19.99 25.65
N LEU A 249 -1.21 -19.71 24.82
CA LEU A 249 -1.11 -20.22 23.44
C LEU A 249 -0.28 -21.48 23.30
N VAL A 250 0.50 -21.87 24.31
CA VAL A 250 1.45 -22.98 24.18
C VAL A 250 0.74 -24.31 23.93
N GLU A 251 -0.24 -24.63 24.75
CA GLU A 251 -1.00 -25.88 24.64
C GLU A 251 -1.88 -25.93 23.39
N PRO A 252 -2.68 -24.89 23.05
CA PRO A 252 -3.43 -24.87 21.79
C PRO A 252 -2.55 -25.04 20.54
N LEU A 253 -1.41 -24.35 20.49
CA LEU A 253 -0.48 -24.47 19.36
C LEU A 253 0.20 -25.85 19.32
N SER A 254 0.51 -26.45 20.48
CA SER A 254 1.08 -27.79 20.56
C SER A 254 0.13 -28.82 19.95
N ARG A 255 -1.16 -28.79 20.34
CA ARG A 255 -2.19 -29.64 19.76
C ARG A 255 -2.31 -29.47 18.24
N ARG A 256 -2.21 -28.22 17.74
CA ARG A 256 -2.21 -27.95 16.29
C ARG A 256 -1.00 -28.50 15.54
N CYS A 257 0.08 -28.80 16.25
CA CYS A 257 1.31 -29.37 15.69
C CYS A 257 1.35 -30.90 15.78
N GLU A 258 0.49 -31.53 16.58
CA GLU A 258 0.47 -32.98 16.76
C GLU A 258 0.28 -33.72 15.44
N GLY A 259 1.08 -34.75 15.19
CA GLY A 259 1.04 -35.55 13.97
C GLY A 259 1.51 -34.85 12.70
N LYS A 260 1.99 -33.59 12.77
CA LYS A 260 2.47 -32.82 11.63
C LYS A 260 3.97 -32.89 11.45
N GLY A 261 4.41 -32.90 10.21
CA GLY A 261 5.81 -32.77 9.85
C GLY A 261 6.34 -31.35 10.07
N ARG A 262 7.66 -31.20 10.13
CA ARG A 262 8.33 -29.93 10.41
C ARG A 262 7.98 -28.81 9.43
N ASP A 263 7.69 -29.17 8.17
CA ASP A 263 7.37 -28.22 7.08
C ASP A 263 5.87 -27.98 6.90
N ASP A 264 5.03 -28.68 7.66
CA ASP A 264 3.59 -28.49 7.61
C ASP A 264 3.16 -27.18 8.24
N LEU A 265 2.01 -26.67 7.80
CA LEU A 265 1.39 -25.47 8.36
C LEU A 265 0.78 -25.78 9.74
N VAL A 266 1.05 -24.90 10.71
CA VAL A 266 0.46 -25.02 12.06
C VAL A 266 -1.07 -24.91 12.00
N LEU A 267 -1.57 -23.95 11.20
CA LEU A 267 -2.99 -23.65 11.07
C LEU A 267 -3.42 -23.84 9.62
N THR A 268 -4.46 -24.63 9.42
CA THR A 268 -4.99 -24.99 8.10
C THR A 268 -6.50 -24.79 8.02
N SER A 269 -7.03 -24.74 6.82
CA SER A 269 -8.46 -24.86 6.57
C SER A 269 -8.96 -26.27 6.93
N PRO A 270 -10.28 -26.54 7.00
CA PRO A 270 -10.81 -27.87 7.27
C PRO A 270 -10.31 -28.93 6.28
N GLY A 271 -10.01 -28.56 5.05
CA GLY A 271 -9.44 -29.44 4.02
C GLY A 271 -7.90 -29.52 4.04
N GLY A 272 -7.21 -29.09 5.11
CA GLY A 272 -5.75 -29.15 5.23
C GLY A 272 -4.97 -28.09 4.44
N ALA A 273 -5.64 -27.24 3.65
CA ALA A 273 -5.00 -26.21 2.86
C ALA A 273 -4.68 -24.95 3.69
N VAL A 274 -3.84 -24.07 3.13
CA VAL A 274 -3.54 -22.77 3.73
C VAL A 274 -4.81 -21.92 3.95
N LEU A 275 -4.89 -21.26 5.09
CA LEU A 275 -5.99 -20.34 5.41
C LEU A 275 -5.93 -19.12 4.49
N ARG A 276 -6.99 -18.87 3.73
CA ARG A 276 -7.15 -17.67 2.90
C ARG A 276 -7.93 -16.61 3.67
N SER A 277 -7.39 -15.40 3.73
CA SER A 277 -7.96 -14.30 4.53
C SER A 277 -9.44 -14.02 4.23
N GLY A 278 -9.81 -13.95 2.96
CA GLY A 278 -11.21 -13.71 2.57
C GLY A 278 -12.17 -14.84 2.97
N ASN A 279 -11.72 -16.10 2.86
CA ASN A 279 -12.53 -17.26 3.26
C ASN A 279 -12.65 -17.35 4.79
N PHE A 280 -11.53 -17.18 5.50
CA PHE A 280 -11.51 -17.16 6.96
C PHE A 280 -12.44 -16.08 7.51
N ARG A 281 -12.30 -14.85 7.00
CA ARG A 281 -13.12 -13.73 7.40
C ARG A 281 -14.62 -14.06 7.24
N ARG A 282 -15.04 -14.43 6.05
CA ARG A 282 -16.45 -14.61 5.70
C ARG A 282 -17.09 -15.83 6.39
N ARG A 283 -16.34 -16.93 6.56
CA ARG A 283 -16.89 -18.19 7.08
C ARG A 283 -16.82 -18.32 8.59
N PHE A 284 -15.82 -17.72 9.22
CA PHE A 284 -15.53 -17.95 10.63
C PHE A 284 -15.47 -16.64 11.43
N PHE A 285 -14.69 -15.64 10.97
CA PHE A 285 -14.42 -14.45 11.74
C PHE A 285 -15.62 -13.49 11.83
N ASP A 286 -16.22 -13.10 10.70
CA ASP A 286 -17.35 -12.16 10.69
C ASP A 286 -18.58 -12.73 11.43
N PRO A 287 -18.96 -14.03 11.27
CA PRO A 287 -19.99 -14.65 12.10
C PRO A 287 -19.66 -14.67 13.59
N ALA A 288 -18.41 -14.99 13.96
CA ALA A 288 -17.96 -15.00 15.35
C ALA A 288 -17.98 -13.59 15.96
N ALA A 289 -17.53 -12.59 15.22
CA ALA A 289 -17.56 -11.19 15.65
C ALA A 289 -18.99 -10.72 15.93
N LYS A 290 -19.93 -11.08 15.05
CA LYS A 290 -21.37 -10.81 15.25
C LYS A 290 -21.92 -11.51 16.49
N ALA A 291 -21.62 -12.79 16.67
CA ALA A 291 -22.08 -13.56 17.83
C ALA A 291 -21.50 -13.02 19.15
N ALA A 292 -20.29 -12.48 19.13
CA ALA A 292 -19.64 -11.87 20.28
C ALA A 292 -20.07 -10.40 20.55
N GLY A 293 -20.95 -9.82 19.72
CA GLY A 293 -21.34 -8.40 19.81
C GLY A 293 -20.21 -7.42 19.42
N LEU A 294 -19.31 -7.86 18.53
CA LEU A 294 -18.10 -7.15 18.09
C LEU A 294 -18.15 -6.89 16.58
N GLU A 295 -19.26 -6.38 16.08
CA GLU A 295 -19.45 -6.11 14.66
C GLU A 295 -18.44 -5.07 14.14
N ASP A 296 -18.23 -5.06 12.83
CA ASP A 296 -17.29 -4.19 12.10
C ASP A 296 -15.79 -4.45 12.36
N LEU A 297 -15.45 -5.55 13.05
CA LEU A 297 -14.06 -5.97 13.20
C LEU A 297 -13.49 -6.58 11.93
N SER A 298 -12.19 -6.44 11.79
CA SER A 298 -11.40 -7.20 10.82
C SER A 298 -10.30 -8.01 11.54
N PRO A 299 -9.77 -9.08 10.94
CA PRO A 299 -8.61 -9.78 11.51
C PRO A 299 -7.39 -8.87 11.74
N HIS A 300 -7.33 -7.70 11.08
CA HIS A 300 -6.26 -6.74 11.29
C HIS A 300 -6.40 -5.97 12.60
N ASP A 301 -7.62 -5.79 13.10
CA ASP A 301 -7.88 -5.13 14.39
C ASP A 301 -7.36 -5.97 15.57
N LEU A 302 -7.25 -7.29 15.42
CA LEU A 302 -6.58 -8.15 16.40
C LEU A 302 -5.09 -7.81 16.54
N ARG A 303 -4.46 -7.35 15.47
CA ARG A 303 -3.08 -6.87 15.55
C ARG A 303 -2.99 -5.50 16.25
N HIS A 304 -3.97 -4.63 16.07
CA HIS A 304 -4.08 -3.40 16.83
C HIS A 304 -4.32 -3.71 18.32
N THR A 305 -5.16 -4.68 18.61
CA THR A 305 -5.40 -5.22 19.96
C THR A 305 -4.10 -5.74 20.58
N ALA A 306 -3.29 -6.52 19.84
CA ALA A 306 -1.99 -6.97 20.34
C ALA A 306 -1.09 -5.81 20.78
N ALA A 307 -1.05 -4.73 20.00
CA ALA A 307 -0.27 -3.54 20.38
C ALA A 307 -0.78 -2.92 21.68
N SER A 308 -2.09 -2.75 21.82
CA SER A 308 -2.72 -2.21 23.03
C SER A 308 -2.44 -3.08 24.25
N LEU A 309 -2.63 -4.39 24.13
CA LEU A 309 -2.36 -5.34 25.22
C LEU A 309 -0.88 -5.37 25.63
N LEU A 310 0.05 -5.18 24.69
CA LEU A 310 1.48 -5.07 24.98
C LEU A 310 1.79 -3.79 25.76
N VAL A 311 1.25 -2.64 25.32
CA VAL A 311 1.45 -1.35 26.03
C VAL A 311 0.86 -1.44 27.43
N ALA A 312 -0.36 -1.94 27.57
CA ALA A 312 -1.01 -2.16 28.88
C ALA A 312 -0.23 -3.13 29.80
N SER A 313 0.63 -3.98 29.21
CA SER A 313 1.54 -4.88 29.97
C SER A 313 2.91 -4.23 30.24
N GLY A 314 3.07 -2.91 30.00
CA GLY A 314 4.30 -2.16 30.26
C GLY A 314 5.37 -2.28 29.18
N ALA A 315 5.04 -2.77 27.97
CA ALA A 315 5.99 -2.85 26.88
C ALA A 315 6.34 -1.46 26.35
N ASN A 316 7.64 -1.15 26.23
CA ASN A 316 8.07 0.09 25.61
C ASN A 316 7.87 0.07 24.07
N VAL A 317 7.88 1.26 23.46
CA VAL A 317 7.68 1.43 22.01
C VAL A 317 8.56 0.53 21.16
N LYS A 318 9.83 0.31 21.58
CA LYS A 318 10.78 -0.52 20.84
C LYS A 318 10.42 -2.01 20.88
N ALA A 319 9.90 -2.49 22.01
CA ALA A 319 9.42 -3.86 22.15
C ALA A 319 8.20 -4.09 21.26
N VAL A 320 7.22 -3.16 21.27
CA VAL A 320 6.04 -3.20 20.40
C VAL A 320 6.45 -3.15 18.93
N GLN A 321 7.35 -2.24 18.54
CA GLN A 321 7.89 -2.14 17.18
C GLN A 321 8.47 -3.48 16.71
N ARG A 322 9.33 -4.10 17.51
CA ARG A 322 10.01 -5.38 17.20
C ARG A 322 9.01 -6.51 17.04
N MET A 323 8.09 -6.64 17.99
CA MET A 323 7.09 -7.72 17.99
C MET A 323 6.17 -7.61 16.78
N LEU A 324 5.68 -6.42 16.49
CA LEU A 324 4.85 -6.17 15.33
C LEU A 324 5.63 -6.21 14.00
N GLY A 325 6.94 -6.00 14.01
CA GLY A 325 7.76 -5.90 12.79
C GLY A 325 7.41 -4.65 11.98
N HIS A 326 7.34 -3.49 12.66
CA HIS A 326 7.24 -2.19 12.01
C HIS A 326 8.63 -1.72 11.57
N ALA A 327 8.72 -1.09 10.41
CA ALA A 327 9.99 -0.63 9.85
C ALA A 327 10.64 0.46 10.71
N SER A 328 9.84 1.27 11.42
CA SER A 328 10.31 2.33 12.31
C SER A 328 9.47 2.44 13.58
N ALA A 329 10.04 3.02 14.64
CA ALA A 329 9.30 3.36 15.85
C ALA A 329 8.24 4.45 15.58
N ALA A 330 8.51 5.37 14.66
CA ALA A 330 7.54 6.38 14.22
C ALA A 330 6.24 5.74 13.73
N MET A 331 6.31 4.66 12.95
CA MET A 331 5.12 3.93 12.48
C MET A 331 4.31 3.34 13.66
N THR A 332 4.97 2.97 14.76
CA THR A 332 4.27 2.50 15.97
C THR A 332 3.61 3.67 16.70
N LEU A 333 4.31 4.78 16.85
CA LEU A 333 3.78 5.99 17.48
C LEU A 333 2.66 6.63 16.69
N ASP A 334 2.75 6.70 15.35
CA ASP A 334 1.69 7.25 14.48
C ASP A 334 0.33 6.58 14.65
N VAL A 335 0.33 5.31 15.11
CA VAL A 335 -0.91 4.52 15.30
C VAL A 335 -1.29 4.38 16.77
N TYR A 336 -0.31 4.34 17.67
CA TYR A 336 -0.51 3.93 19.06
C TYR A 336 -0.01 4.94 20.08
N SER A 337 0.34 6.21 19.70
CA SER A 337 0.82 7.23 20.64
C SER A 337 -0.13 7.42 21.83
N GLY A 338 -1.42 7.54 21.57
CA GLY A 338 -2.41 7.72 22.63
C GLY A 338 -2.50 6.58 23.67
N LEU A 339 -1.93 5.39 23.36
CA LEU A 339 -1.86 4.30 24.35
C LEU A 339 -0.69 4.46 25.33
N PHE A 340 0.29 5.34 25.01
CA PHE A 340 1.45 5.61 25.86
C PHE A 340 1.26 6.86 26.73
N ASP A 341 0.25 7.71 26.45
CA ASP A 341 0.04 8.98 27.14
C ASP A 341 -0.52 8.79 28.57
N ASP A 342 -1.27 7.71 28.81
CA ASP A 342 -1.82 7.38 30.15
C ASP A 342 -0.76 6.91 31.15
N ASP A 343 0.51 6.76 30.73
CA ASP A 343 1.56 6.12 31.52
C ASP A 343 2.39 7.12 32.36
N LEU A 344 2.17 8.44 32.23
CA LEU A 344 2.96 9.45 32.97
C LEU A 344 2.70 9.41 34.47
N GLY A 345 1.46 9.17 34.89
CA GLY A 345 1.12 8.98 36.31
C GLY A 345 1.75 7.72 36.90
N ALA A 346 1.59 6.60 36.20
CA ALA A 346 2.17 5.33 36.58
C ALA A 346 3.72 5.32 36.51
N LEU A 347 4.34 6.22 35.74
CA LEU A 347 5.78 6.39 35.72
C LEU A 347 6.30 6.99 37.03
N ALA A 348 5.63 7.98 37.60
CA ALA A 348 5.97 8.56 38.88
C ALA A 348 5.89 7.50 39.99
N ASP A 349 4.80 6.73 40.06
CA ASP A 349 4.62 5.64 41.02
C ASP A 349 5.72 4.57 40.92
N ARG A 350 6.12 4.20 39.69
CA ARG A 350 7.24 3.26 39.45
C ARG A 350 8.59 3.83 39.88
N MET A 351 8.83 5.12 39.70
CA MET A 351 10.07 5.78 40.17
C MET A 351 10.11 5.80 41.68
N ASP A 352 9.02 6.08 42.35
CA ASP A 352 8.93 6.06 43.81
C ASP A 352 9.12 4.65 44.36
N ALA A 353 8.48 3.64 43.78
CA ALA A 353 8.67 2.26 44.17
C ALA A 353 10.13 1.79 44.00
N ALA A 354 10.78 2.17 42.89
CA ALA A 354 12.17 1.88 42.63
C ALA A 354 13.12 2.57 43.64
N HIS A 355 12.82 3.80 44.01
CA HIS A 355 13.54 4.56 45.02
C HIS A 355 13.41 3.89 46.40
N GLN A 356 12.19 3.58 46.85
CA GLN A 356 11.95 2.86 48.10
C GLN A 356 12.68 1.51 48.18
N ALA A 357 12.65 0.71 47.11
CA ALA A 357 13.35 -0.56 47.00
C ALA A 357 14.87 -0.38 47.08
N SER A 358 15.43 0.73 46.62
CA SER A 358 16.86 1.05 46.73
C SER A 358 17.29 1.46 48.13
N VAL A 359 16.42 2.21 48.84
CA VAL A 359 16.63 2.63 50.20
C VAL A 359 16.60 1.42 51.17
N THR A 360 15.59 0.56 51.00
CA THR A 360 15.46 -0.68 51.81
C THR A 360 16.65 -1.59 51.67
N ARG A 361 17.24 -1.72 50.48
CA ARG A 361 18.47 -2.49 50.28
C ARG A 361 19.71 -1.86 50.92
N ARG A 362 19.76 -0.55 51.12
CA ARG A 362 20.89 0.14 51.78
C ARG A 362 20.85 0.07 53.31
N HIS A 363 19.68 -0.16 53.90
CA HIS A 363 19.47 -0.18 55.35
C HIS A 363 19.28 -1.60 55.89
N GLY A 364 19.32 -2.64 55.06
CA GLY A 364 19.19 -4.04 55.42
C GLY A 364 20.50 -4.87 55.31
N THR A 365 21.64 -4.18 55.25
CA THR A 365 23.00 -4.70 55.43
C THR A 365 23.60 -3.99 56.66
#